data_33b9520dc43ff9eda8aab8588c55a5d4
#
_entry.id   33b9520dc43ff9eda8aab8588c55a5d4
#
_cell.length_a   1.000
_cell.length_b   1.000
_cell.length_c   1.000
_cell.angle_alpha   90.00
_cell.angle_beta   90.00
_cell.angle_gamma   90.00
#
_symmetry.space_group_name_H-M   'P 1'
#
loop_
_entity.id
_entity.type
_entity.pdbx_description
1 polymer ?
#
loop_
_entity_poly.entity_id
_entity_poly.type
_entity_poly.pdbx_seq_one_letter_code
_entity_poly.pdbx_strand_id
1 'polypeptide(L)'
;DRLRFTLAHELGHLVMHRFPSPQMEEEANAFASALLMPAQDIRPYFVGRRIDLALLAALKPEWKVAMQALLMRATSLELITRNQSQYLWKQISARRLRLREPPELDFEPERPSVISTMLRVHIDALGYTMQELARLLHVREQGLKELYQLNEGAPARPRFTVMR
;
A
#
# COMPACT_ATOMS: atom_id res chain seq x y z
N ASP A 1 2.16 6.52 3.59
CA ASP A 1 2.65 6.27 2.23
C ASP A 1 3.85 5.33 2.20
N ARG A 2 4.89 5.60 2.99
CA ARG A 2 6.09 4.75 3.05
C ARG A 2 5.79 3.35 3.56
N LEU A 3 4.97 3.23 4.62
CA LEU A 3 4.60 1.93 5.18
C LEU A 3 3.97 1.01 4.13
N ARG A 4 3.06 1.54 3.30
CA ARG A 4 2.44 0.75 2.21
C ARG A 4 3.48 0.23 1.23
N PHE A 5 4.40 1.11 0.81
CA PHE A 5 5.45 0.71 -0.12
C PHE A 5 6.39 -0.32 0.51
N THR A 6 6.79 -0.13 1.77
CA THR A 6 7.62 -1.09 2.50
C THR A 6 6.91 -2.44 2.61
N LEU A 7 5.64 -2.49 3.01
CA LEU A 7 4.88 -3.75 3.09
C LEU A 7 4.76 -4.45 1.73
N ALA A 8 4.53 -3.69 0.66
CA ALA A 8 4.49 -4.24 -0.69
C ALA A 8 5.86 -4.75 -1.15
N HIS A 9 6.95 -4.09 -0.75
CA HIS A 9 8.33 -4.50 -1.00
C HIS A 9 8.67 -5.80 -0.28
N GLU A 10 8.36 -5.91 1.02
CA GLU A 10 8.53 -7.14 1.80
C GLU A 10 7.69 -8.28 1.23
N LEU A 11 6.47 -8.00 0.79
CA LEU A 11 5.66 -8.99 0.09
C LEU A 11 6.33 -9.45 -1.21
N GLY A 12 6.98 -8.53 -1.94
CA GLY A 12 7.77 -8.86 -3.12
C GLY A 12 8.88 -9.88 -2.79
N HIS A 13 9.62 -9.66 -1.70
CA HIS A 13 10.61 -10.62 -1.25
C HIS A 13 10.00 -11.99 -0.95
N LEU A 14 8.89 -12.04 -0.23
CA LEU A 14 8.22 -13.29 0.11
C LEU A 14 7.70 -14.07 -1.10
N VAL A 15 7.24 -13.37 -2.13
CA VAL A 15 6.63 -13.99 -3.32
C VAL A 15 7.68 -14.40 -4.35
N MET A 16 8.72 -13.59 -4.55
CA MET A 16 9.65 -13.74 -5.67
C MET A 16 10.97 -14.39 -5.29
N HIS A 17 11.46 -14.18 -4.04
CA HIS A 17 12.82 -14.53 -3.67
C HIS A 17 12.86 -15.75 -2.74
N ARG A 18 13.24 -16.90 -3.31
CA ARG A 18 13.50 -18.11 -2.54
C ARG A 18 14.94 -18.18 -2.04
N PHE A 19 15.84 -17.57 -2.79
CA PHE A 19 17.27 -17.49 -2.48
C PHE A 19 17.76 -16.06 -2.70
N PRO A 20 18.76 -15.59 -1.95
CA PRO A 20 19.35 -14.27 -2.16
C PRO A 20 19.93 -14.11 -3.57
N SER A 21 19.65 -13.00 -4.22
CA SER A 21 20.25 -12.61 -5.50
C SER A 21 20.71 -11.14 -5.45
N PRO A 22 21.70 -10.73 -6.27
CA PRO A 22 22.14 -9.34 -6.30
C PRO A 22 21.05 -8.34 -6.71
N GLN A 23 20.02 -8.79 -7.44
CA GLN A 23 18.95 -7.96 -7.98
C GLN A 23 17.69 -7.95 -7.11
N MET A 24 17.65 -8.72 -6.01
CA MET A 24 16.43 -8.92 -5.22
C MET A 24 15.79 -7.62 -4.72
N GLU A 25 16.60 -6.61 -4.37
CA GLU A 25 16.11 -5.32 -3.93
C GLU A 25 15.43 -4.52 -5.06
N GLU A 26 16.01 -4.57 -6.26
CA GLU A 26 15.44 -3.91 -7.43
C GLU A 26 14.15 -4.61 -7.86
N GLU A 27 14.12 -5.93 -7.82
CA GLU A 27 12.95 -6.75 -8.15
C GLU A 27 11.81 -6.53 -7.14
N ALA A 28 12.11 -6.49 -5.83
CA ALA A 28 11.12 -6.18 -4.79
C ALA A 28 10.55 -4.76 -4.95
N ASN A 29 11.40 -3.78 -5.27
CA ASN A 29 10.96 -2.42 -5.56
C ASN A 29 10.07 -2.35 -6.81
N ALA A 30 10.43 -3.09 -7.87
CA ALA A 30 9.64 -3.18 -9.10
C ALA A 30 8.28 -3.83 -8.84
N PHE A 31 8.25 -4.92 -8.05
CA PHE A 31 7.03 -5.58 -7.61
C PHE A 31 6.14 -4.63 -6.82
N ALA A 32 6.67 -3.98 -5.78
CA ALA A 32 5.92 -3.02 -4.97
C ALA A 32 5.33 -1.88 -5.81
N SER A 33 6.13 -1.36 -6.72
CA SER A 33 5.72 -0.31 -7.66
C SER A 33 4.61 -0.78 -8.60
N ALA A 34 4.68 -2.01 -9.10
CA ALA A 34 3.66 -2.58 -9.98
C ALA A 34 2.36 -2.92 -9.25
N LEU A 35 2.48 -3.45 -8.01
CA LEU A 35 1.34 -3.79 -7.16
C LEU A 35 0.54 -2.55 -6.75
N LEU A 36 1.24 -1.50 -6.30
CA LEU A 36 0.59 -0.28 -5.79
C LEU A 36 0.14 0.67 -6.91
N MET A 37 0.78 0.60 -8.08
CA MET A 37 0.53 1.47 -9.23
C MET A 37 0.54 0.65 -10.53
N PRO A 38 -0.49 -0.17 -10.79
CA PRO A 38 -0.57 -0.96 -12.01
C PRO A 38 -0.45 -0.07 -13.25
N ALA A 39 0.30 -0.54 -14.27
CA ALA A 39 0.63 0.30 -15.42
C ALA A 39 -0.61 0.79 -16.20
N GLN A 40 -1.62 -0.06 -16.31
CA GLN A 40 -2.87 0.26 -17.02
C GLN A 40 -3.64 1.38 -16.31
N ASP A 41 -3.62 1.38 -14.98
CA ASP A 41 -4.41 2.29 -14.16
C ASP A 41 -3.71 3.64 -13.96
N ILE A 42 -2.36 3.65 -13.84
CA ILE A 42 -1.62 4.88 -13.57
C ILE A 42 -1.24 5.66 -14.83
N ARG A 43 -1.04 5.00 -15.99
CA ARG A 43 -0.68 5.69 -17.23
C ARG A 43 -1.60 6.83 -17.62
N PRO A 44 -2.95 6.74 -17.53
CA PRO A 44 -3.85 7.83 -17.88
C PRO A 44 -3.62 9.11 -17.08
N TYR A 45 -3.09 9.01 -15.86
CA TYR A 45 -2.80 10.17 -15.01
C TYR A 45 -1.58 10.97 -15.47
N PHE A 46 -0.70 10.37 -16.25
CA PHE A 46 0.53 10.97 -16.75
C PHE A 46 0.45 11.35 -18.23
N VAL A 47 -0.27 10.58 -19.06
CA VAL A 47 -0.34 10.81 -20.50
C VAL A 47 -1.01 12.16 -20.81
N GLY A 48 -0.38 12.94 -21.69
CA GLY A 48 -0.89 14.25 -22.08
C GLY A 48 -0.70 15.37 -21.04
N ARG A 49 -0.04 15.07 -19.93
CA ARG A 49 0.24 16.03 -18.86
C ARG A 49 1.73 16.28 -18.71
N ARG A 50 2.09 17.48 -18.28
CA ARG A 50 3.45 17.77 -17.84
C ARG A 50 3.68 17.12 -16.49
N ILE A 51 4.62 16.18 -16.43
CA ILE A 51 5.01 15.52 -15.19
C ILE A 51 5.98 16.44 -14.47
N ASP A 52 5.51 17.04 -13.38
CA ASP A 52 6.25 17.94 -12.48
C ASP A 52 5.91 17.65 -11.02
N LEU A 53 6.51 18.40 -10.09
CA LEU A 53 6.26 18.20 -8.65
C LEU A 53 4.80 18.46 -8.27
N ALA A 54 4.11 19.37 -8.96
CA ALA A 54 2.72 19.67 -8.67
C ALA A 54 1.81 18.50 -9.03
N LEU A 55 2.03 17.85 -10.18
CA LEU A 55 1.30 16.64 -10.55
C LEU A 55 1.58 15.51 -9.58
N LEU A 56 2.86 15.27 -9.21
CA LEU A 56 3.21 14.22 -8.25
C LEU A 56 2.55 14.45 -6.89
N ALA A 57 2.50 15.71 -6.43
CA ALA A 57 1.82 16.08 -5.19
C ALA A 57 0.31 15.82 -5.26
N ALA A 58 -0.33 16.15 -6.38
CA ALA A 58 -1.77 15.93 -6.59
C ALA A 58 -2.12 14.42 -6.62
N LEU A 59 -1.24 13.58 -7.15
CA LEU A 59 -1.46 12.14 -7.25
C LEU A 59 -1.16 11.39 -5.94
N LYS A 60 -0.35 11.95 -5.04
CA LYS A 60 0.02 11.30 -3.78
C LYS A 60 -1.17 10.84 -2.94
N PRO A 61 -2.16 11.67 -2.61
CA PRO A 61 -3.29 11.26 -1.80
C PRO A 61 -4.22 10.26 -2.51
N GLU A 62 -4.31 10.33 -3.82
CA GLU A 62 -5.13 9.42 -4.62
C GLU A 62 -4.53 8.01 -4.66
N TRP A 63 -3.24 7.91 -4.97
CA TRP A 63 -2.53 6.63 -5.05
C TRP A 63 -1.99 6.14 -3.71
N LYS A 64 -2.02 6.99 -2.69
CA LYS A 64 -1.54 6.71 -1.33
C LYS A 64 -0.09 6.20 -1.30
N VAL A 65 0.74 6.79 -2.13
CA VAL A 65 2.17 6.51 -2.23
C VAL A 65 2.97 7.81 -2.19
N ALA A 66 4.25 7.74 -1.86
CA ALA A 66 5.12 8.92 -1.84
C ALA A 66 5.35 9.48 -3.25
N MET A 67 5.57 10.80 -3.36
CA MET A 67 5.90 11.47 -4.63
C MET A 67 7.12 10.84 -5.32
N GLN A 68 8.08 10.35 -4.53
CA GLN A 68 9.25 9.63 -5.04
C GLN A 68 8.86 8.32 -5.74
N ALA A 69 7.92 7.56 -5.18
CA ALA A 69 7.43 6.33 -5.78
C ALA A 69 6.70 6.61 -7.11
N LEU A 70 5.89 7.68 -7.17
CA LEU A 70 5.25 8.13 -8.41
C LEU A 70 6.29 8.52 -9.47
N LEU A 71 7.35 9.24 -9.10
CA LEU A 71 8.43 9.60 -10.02
C LEU A 71 9.18 8.36 -10.53
N MET A 72 9.50 7.42 -9.65
CA MET A 72 10.12 6.15 -10.03
C MET A 72 9.22 5.38 -11.00
N ARG A 73 7.91 5.32 -10.71
CA ARG A 73 6.94 4.64 -11.58
C ARG A 73 6.84 5.30 -12.95
N ALA A 74 6.75 6.62 -13.02
CA ALA A 74 6.73 7.35 -14.29
C ALA A 74 8.01 7.10 -15.11
N THR A 75 9.16 6.99 -14.43
CA THR A 75 10.44 6.66 -15.06
C THR A 75 10.47 5.22 -15.57
N SER A 76 10.04 4.25 -14.79
CA SER A 76 10.02 2.82 -15.16
C SER A 76 9.04 2.51 -16.29
N LEU A 77 7.98 3.32 -16.43
CA LEU A 77 7.01 3.23 -17.51
C LEU A 77 7.40 4.04 -18.76
N GLU A 78 8.60 4.65 -18.75
CA GLU A 78 9.15 5.47 -19.84
C GLU A 78 8.26 6.66 -20.22
N LEU A 79 7.51 7.21 -19.23
CA LEU A 79 6.62 8.34 -19.42
C LEU A 79 7.35 9.69 -19.35
N ILE A 80 8.58 9.66 -18.86
CA ILE A 80 9.51 10.80 -18.82
C ILE A 80 10.89 10.38 -19.28
N THR A 81 11.62 11.32 -19.87
CA THR A 81 13.01 11.11 -20.26
C THR A 81 13.93 11.04 -19.06
N ARG A 82 15.11 10.46 -19.24
CA ARG A 82 16.16 10.41 -18.20
C ARG A 82 16.51 11.81 -17.67
N ASN A 83 16.60 12.81 -18.55
CA ASN A 83 16.92 14.18 -18.16
C ASN A 83 15.80 14.80 -17.32
N GLN A 84 14.54 14.58 -17.68
CA GLN A 84 13.39 15.04 -16.88
C GLN A 84 13.36 14.36 -15.51
N SER A 85 13.59 13.05 -15.45
CA SER A 85 13.69 12.30 -14.20
C SER A 85 14.77 12.88 -13.30
N GLN A 86 16.00 13.06 -13.84
CA GLN A 86 17.12 13.64 -13.07
C GLN A 86 16.81 15.07 -12.56
N TYR A 87 16.16 15.88 -13.39
CA TYR A 87 15.76 17.24 -12.99
C TYR A 87 14.75 17.21 -11.84
N LEU A 88 13.75 16.33 -11.89
CA LEU A 88 12.77 16.19 -10.81
C LEU A 88 13.41 15.65 -9.53
N TRP A 89 14.36 14.70 -9.63
CA TRP A 89 15.12 14.22 -8.48
C TRP A 89 15.95 15.33 -7.82
N LYS A 90 16.57 16.22 -8.61
CA LYS A 90 17.28 17.40 -8.08
C LYS A 90 16.32 18.32 -7.32
N GLN A 91 15.13 18.57 -7.86
CA GLN A 91 14.11 19.41 -7.19
C GLN A 91 13.63 18.78 -5.88
N ILE A 92 13.33 17.48 -5.86
CA ILE A 92 12.94 16.73 -4.67
C ILE A 92 14.02 16.85 -3.59
N SER A 93 15.29 16.67 -3.99
CA SER A 93 16.44 16.78 -3.06
C SER A 93 16.63 18.20 -2.54
N ALA A 94 16.59 19.21 -3.40
CA ALA A 94 16.76 20.61 -3.02
C ALA A 94 15.67 21.09 -2.03
N ARG A 95 14.46 20.58 -2.17
CA ARG A 95 13.33 20.88 -1.27
C ARG A 95 13.24 19.94 -0.07
N ARG A 96 14.20 19.05 0.13
CA ARG A 96 14.25 18.06 1.21
C ARG A 96 13.04 17.11 1.26
N LEU A 97 12.31 16.96 0.16
CA LEU A 97 11.11 16.11 0.08
C LEU A 97 11.44 14.62 0.21
N ARG A 98 12.73 14.24 0.11
CA ARG A 98 13.19 12.87 0.42
C ARG A 98 13.01 12.51 1.89
N LEU A 99 13.13 13.47 2.79
CA LEU A 99 13.03 13.24 4.24
C LEU A 99 11.58 13.32 4.70
N ARG A 100 10.90 14.38 4.27
CA ARG A 100 9.49 14.63 4.60
C ARG A 100 8.83 15.37 3.47
N GLU A 101 7.70 14.88 3.03
CA GLU A 101 6.81 15.55 2.09
C GLU A 101 5.87 16.50 2.84
N PRO A 102 5.25 17.49 2.16
CA PRO A 102 4.38 18.46 2.79
C PRO A 102 3.25 17.78 3.59
N PRO A 103 3.01 18.19 4.86
CA PRO A 103 1.97 17.58 5.70
C PRO A 103 0.55 17.67 5.11
N GLU A 104 0.30 18.70 4.29
CA GLU A 104 -0.98 18.92 3.61
C GLU A 104 -1.31 17.81 2.61
N LEU A 105 -0.31 17.04 2.21
CA LEU A 105 -0.46 15.89 1.33
C LEU A 105 -0.56 14.57 2.09
N ASP A 106 -0.52 14.59 3.42
CA ASP A 106 -0.67 13.40 4.23
C ASP A 106 -2.13 12.93 4.18
N PHE A 107 -2.31 11.64 4.20
CA PHE A 107 -3.60 10.98 4.25
C PHE A 107 -3.69 10.10 5.51
N GLU A 108 -4.91 9.83 5.93
CA GLU A 108 -5.13 8.98 7.10
C GLU A 108 -4.52 7.59 6.90
N PRO A 109 -3.72 7.10 7.88
CA PRO A 109 -3.14 5.76 7.81
C PRO A 109 -4.22 4.70 7.70
N GLU A 110 -4.06 3.80 6.72
CA GLU A 110 -4.97 2.66 6.57
C GLU A 110 -4.80 1.70 7.74
N ARG A 111 -5.93 1.26 8.29
CA ARG A 111 -5.96 0.21 9.32
C ARG A 111 -6.40 -1.10 8.68
N PRO A 112 -5.64 -2.20 8.86
CA PRO A 112 -6.08 -3.51 8.40
C PRO A 112 -7.41 -3.89 9.04
N SER A 113 -8.45 -4.12 8.23
CA SER A 113 -9.79 -4.42 8.72
C SER A 113 -10.38 -5.72 8.15
N VAL A 114 -9.85 -6.22 7.03
CA VAL A 114 -10.41 -7.38 6.33
C VAL A 114 -10.47 -8.61 7.23
N ILE A 115 -9.35 -8.97 7.86
CA ILE A 115 -9.28 -10.17 8.70
C ILE A 115 -10.15 -10.00 9.96
N SER A 116 -10.12 -8.85 10.61
CA SER A 116 -10.99 -8.59 11.77
C SER A 116 -12.48 -8.65 11.40
N THR A 117 -12.85 -8.16 10.22
CA THR A 117 -14.21 -8.26 9.69
C THR A 117 -14.58 -9.72 9.40
N MET A 118 -13.70 -10.47 8.77
CA MET A 118 -13.92 -11.91 8.52
C MET A 118 -14.10 -12.70 9.83
N LEU A 119 -13.26 -12.47 10.82
CA LEU A 119 -13.37 -13.13 12.13
C LEU A 119 -14.69 -12.77 12.82
N ARG A 120 -15.13 -11.51 12.75
CA ARG A 120 -16.43 -11.10 13.28
C ARG A 120 -17.59 -11.80 12.57
N VAL A 121 -17.55 -11.92 11.26
CA VAL A 121 -18.60 -12.67 10.51
C VAL A 121 -18.65 -14.13 10.97
N HIS A 122 -17.51 -14.77 11.21
CA HIS A 122 -17.50 -16.14 11.72
C HIS A 122 -18.09 -16.24 13.13
N ILE A 123 -17.84 -15.27 13.99
CA ILE A 123 -18.39 -15.23 15.35
C ILE A 123 -19.91 -14.92 15.30
N ASP A 124 -20.27 -13.81 14.64
CA ASP A 124 -21.61 -13.24 14.74
C ASP A 124 -22.65 -13.98 13.87
N ALA A 125 -22.24 -14.44 12.68
CA ALA A 125 -23.14 -15.04 11.71
C ALA A 125 -23.03 -16.56 11.63
N LEU A 126 -21.84 -17.13 11.85
CA LEU A 126 -21.61 -18.57 11.74
C LEU A 126 -21.52 -19.27 13.12
N GLY A 127 -21.57 -18.52 14.23
CA GLY A 127 -21.64 -19.04 15.57
C GLY A 127 -20.34 -19.67 16.10
N TYR A 128 -19.19 -19.39 15.47
CA TYR A 128 -17.91 -19.85 15.97
C TYR A 128 -17.54 -19.14 17.28
N THR A 129 -17.05 -19.90 18.22
CA THR A 129 -16.44 -19.33 19.43
C THR A 129 -15.02 -18.85 19.15
N MET A 130 -14.54 -17.89 19.94
CA MET A 130 -13.15 -17.41 19.85
C MET A 130 -12.14 -18.56 20.01
N GLN A 131 -12.46 -19.54 20.88
CA GLN A 131 -11.61 -20.70 21.12
C GLN A 131 -11.54 -21.62 19.89
N GLU A 132 -12.64 -21.83 19.18
CA GLU A 132 -12.66 -22.62 17.95
C GLU A 132 -11.86 -21.94 16.85
N LEU A 133 -12.02 -20.61 16.67
CA LEU A 133 -11.23 -19.85 15.72
C LEU A 133 -9.74 -19.88 16.03
N ALA A 134 -9.37 -19.73 17.30
CA ALA A 134 -7.98 -19.82 17.73
C ALA A 134 -7.37 -21.19 17.44
N ARG A 135 -8.13 -22.28 17.63
CA ARG A 135 -7.69 -23.65 17.28
C ARG A 135 -7.53 -23.83 15.78
N LEU A 136 -8.50 -23.38 14.98
CA LEU A 136 -8.47 -23.47 13.51
C LEU A 136 -7.28 -22.71 12.91
N LEU A 137 -6.96 -21.55 13.47
CA LEU A 137 -5.86 -20.69 13.01
C LEU A 137 -4.50 -21.06 13.64
N HIS A 138 -4.45 -22.04 14.53
CA HIS A 138 -3.26 -22.45 15.27
C HIS A 138 -2.59 -21.31 16.04
N VAL A 139 -3.39 -20.41 16.61
CA VAL A 139 -2.92 -19.28 17.42
C VAL A 139 -3.51 -19.34 18.84
N ARG A 140 -2.93 -18.56 19.76
CA ARG A 140 -3.51 -18.41 21.10
C ARG A 140 -4.70 -17.45 21.04
N GLU A 141 -5.76 -17.74 21.79
CA GLU A 141 -6.96 -16.89 21.86
C GLU A 141 -6.63 -15.42 22.22
N GLN A 142 -5.75 -15.22 23.18
CA GLN A 142 -5.29 -13.88 23.56
C GLN A 142 -4.59 -13.16 22.40
N GLY A 143 -3.72 -13.84 21.68
CA GLY A 143 -3.04 -13.27 20.50
C GLY A 143 -4.02 -12.90 19.39
N LEU A 144 -5.08 -13.72 19.18
CA LEU A 144 -6.12 -13.42 18.20
C LEU A 144 -6.87 -12.13 18.56
N LYS A 145 -7.22 -11.96 19.85
CA LYS A 145 -7.90 -10.77 20.36
C LYS A 145 -7.05 -9.51 20.20
N GLU A 146 -5.76 -9.60 20.55
CA GLU A 146 -4.83 -8.47 20.51
C GLU A 146 -4.50 -8.04 19.07
N LEU A 147 -4.14 -9.01 18.20
CA LEU A 147 -3.76 -8.73 16.82
C LEU A 147 -4.88 -8.09 16.00
N TYR A 148 -6.13 -8.53 16.22
CA TYR A 148 -7.26 -8.10 15.41
C TYR A 148 -8.25 -7.20 16.15
N GLN A 149 -7.89 -6.72 17.35
CA GLN A 149 -8.69 -5.77 18.14
C GLN A 149 -10.14 -6.24 18.33
N LEU A 150 -10.34 -7.52 18.61
CA LEU A 150 -11.67 -8.13 18.72
C LEU A 150 -12.37 -7.82 20.06
N ASN A 151 -11.67 -7.15 20.98
CA ASN A 151 -12.22 -6.75 22.30
C ASN A 151 -12.92 -5.39 22.27
N GLU A 152 -12.74 -4.57 21.24
CA GLU A 152 -13.36 -3.26 21.13
C GLU A 152 -14.71 -3.38 20.43
N GLY A 153 -15.74 -2.77 21.03
CA GLY A 153 -17.11 -2.77 20.53
C GLY A 153 -17.18 -2.44 19.04
N ALA A 154 -17.99 -3.18 18.30
CA ALA A 154 -18.08 -3.17 16.86
C ALA A 154 -18.23 -1.75 16.28
N PRO A 155 -17.38 -1.32 15.32
CA PRO A 155 -17.78 -0.26 14.42
C PRO A 155 -18.97 -0.74 13.59
N ALA A 156 -19.93 0.17 13.32
CA ALA A 156 -21.17 -0.11 12.64
C ALA A 156 -21.00 -0.96 11.37
N ARG A 157 -21.84 -1.96 11.24
CA ARG A 157 -21.87 -2.96 10.17
C ARG A 157 -21.84 -2.32 8.78
N PRO A 158 -20.92 -2.67 7.87
CA PRO A 158 -21.17 -2.49 6.46
C PRO A 158 -22.30 -3.44 6.04
N ARG A 159 -23.44 -2.88 5.64
CA ARG A 159 -24.54 -3.66 5.04
C ARG A 159 -24.08 -4.08 3.63
N PHE A 160 -23.74 -5.33 3.45
CA PHE A 160 -23.60 -5.92 2.12
C PHE A 160 -25.02 -6.12 1.56
N THR A 161 -25.41 -5.31 0.59
CA THR A 161 -26.62 -5.55 -0.20
C THR A 161 -26.22 -6.51 -1.32
N VAL A 162 -26.67 -7.74 -1.24
CA VAL A 162 -26.58 -8.69 -2.36
C VAL A 162 -27.57 -8.20 -3.42
N MET A 163 -27.05 -7.63 -4.53
CA MET A 163 -27.88 -7.44 -5.72
C MET A 163 -28.20 -8.81 -6.32
N ARG A 164 -29.49 -9.09 -6.42
CA ARG A 164 -30.03 -10.23 -7.18
C ARG A 164 -30.05 -9.89 -8.66
#